data_ba613de5a0cb3552b32cfb5edd77556b
#
_entry.id   ba613de5a0cb3552b32cfb5edd77556b
#
_cell.length_a   1.000
_cell.length_b   1.000
_cell.length_c   1.000
_cell.angle_alpha   90.00
_cell.angle_beta   90.00
_cell.angle_gamma   90.00
#
_symmetry.space_group_name_H-M   'P 1'
#
loop_
_entity.id
_entity.type
_entity.pdbx_description
1 polymer ?
#
loop_
_entity_poly.entity_id
_entity_poly.type
_entity_poly.pdbx_seq_one_letter_code
_entity_poly.pdbx_strand_id
1 'polypeptide(L)'
;MMENQNEGVYVTLSELLRFGYMPKNFTIRPSAAVLSKLSGRHLSGVRGRGMDFSEMKQYVQGDDTRNIDWKATRRTGKPYVRIYNEERDRNVWLVISQMNSMFFGSKERMKSVSAAHTAALFAFKALETGDRVGAVVYNNEEVKFFKASSSKNNVVQIMTEIERQNHLLKADNTNNSKGNLSESLKILSSLAKHDDLVVLIGDARAMDEGSARHITRINAHNDVIGVII
;
A
#
# COMPACT_ATOMS: atom_id res chain seq x y z
N MET A 1 -14.67 -24.07 -27.00
CA MET A 1 -13.42 -24.50 -26.34
C MET A 1 -12.24 -23.77 -26.98
N MET A 2 -12.13 -22.46 -26.72
CA MET A 2 -10.94 -21.65 -27.05
C MET A 2 -10.64 -20.75 -25.86
N GLU A 3 -10.62 -21.32 -24.67
CA GLU A 3 -10.15 -20.69 -23.45
C GLU A 3 -8.88 -21.43 -23.04
N ASN A 4 -7.78 -20.74 -22.91
CA ASN A 4 -6.53 -21.14 -22.25
C ASN A 4 -5.22 -21.04 -23.03
N GLN A 5 -5.14 -20.35 -24.15
CA GLN A 5 -3.80 -20.11 -24.74
C GLN A 5 -3.09 -18.86 -24.16
N ASN A 6 -3.80 -17.99 -23.41
CA ASN A 6 -3.24 -16.76 -22.84
C ASN A 6 -3.16 -16.75 -21.30
N GLU A 7 -3.51 -17.84 -20.66
CA GLU A 7 -3.41 -17.96 -19.19
C GLU A 7 -1.94 -17.86 -18.76
N GLY A 8 -1.62 -16.88 -17.92
CA GLY A 8 -0.25 -16.60 -17.50
C GLY A 8 0.55 -15.64 -18.39
N VAL A 9 0.06 -15.32 -19.61
CA VAL A 9 0.70 -14.34 -20.52
C VAL A 9 0.13 -12.94 -20.29
N TYR A 10 -1.20 -12.84 -20.27
CA TYR A 10 -1.93 -11.63 -19.98
C TYR A 10 -2.89 -11.84 -18.83
N VAL A 11 -3.15 -10.78 -18.08
CA VAL A 11 -4.09 -10.78 -16.96
C VAL A 11 -5.47 -10.30 -17.44
N THR A 12 -6.53 -10.79 -16.83
CA THR A 12 -7.90 -10.32 -17.06
C THR A 12 -8.44 -9.62 -15.82
N LEU A 13 -9.33 -8.65 -16.01
CA LEU A 13 -10.01 -7.95 -14.92
C LEU A 13 -10.73 -8.93 -13.99
N SER A 14 -11.42 -9.92 -14.57
CA SER A 14 -12.15 -10.94 -13.80
C SER A 14 -11.21 -11.74 -12.88
N GLU A 15 -10.01 -12.05 -13.34
CA GLU A 15 -8.97 -12.73 -12.56
C GLU A 15 -8.50 -11.83 -11.41
N LEU A 16 -8.20 -10.56 -11.66
CA LEU A 16 -7.78 -9.60 -10.62
C LEU A 16 -8.87 -9.40 -9.56
N LEU A 17 -10.12 -9.31 -9.96
CA LEU A 17 -11.24 -9.12 -9.02
C LEU A 17 -11.47 -10.33 -8.11
N ARG A 18 -11.07 -11.55 -8.51
CA ARG A 18 -11.16 -12.75 -7.65
C ARG A 18 -10.33 -12.59 -6.37
N PHE A 19 -9.25 -11.82 -6.39
CA PHE A 19 -8.46 -11.54 -5.18
C PHE A 19 -9.27 -10.81 -4.09
N GLY A 20 -10.35 -10.12 -4.45
CA GLY A 20 -11.28 -9.54 -3.49
C GLY A 20 -12.00 -10.55 -2.60
N TYR A 21 -12.18 -11.77 -3.09
CA TYR A 21 -12.90 -12.86 -2.42
C TYR A 21 -11.97 -13.90 -1.79
N MET A 22 -10.67 -13.83 -2.04
CA MET A 22 -9.70 -14.77 -1.47
C MET A 22 -9.38 -14.40 -0.01
N PRO A 23 -9.20 -15.41 0.90
CA PRO A 23 -8.74 -15.14 2.24
C PRO A 23 -7.30 -14.58 2.19
N LYS A 24 -7.08 -13.46 2.86
CA LYS A 24 -5.79 -12.76 2.90
C LYS A 24 -5.16 -12.92 4.27
N ASN A 25 -4.51 -14.06 4.51
CA ASN A 25 -3.91 -14.43 5.79
C ASN A 25 -2.57 -13.72 6.06
N PHE A 26 -2.45 -12.46 5.64
CA PHE A 26 -1.29 -11.63 5.98
C PHE A 26 -1.76 -10.28 6.51
N THR A 27 -0.89 -9.65 7.30
CA THR A 27 -1.15 -8.33 7.87
C THR A 27 -0.13 -7.35 7.35
N ILE A 28 -0.61 -6.23 6.84
CA ILE A 28 0.25 -5.10 6.44
C ILE A 28 0.44 -4.23 7.70
N ARG A 29 1.53 -4.45 8.43
CA ARG A 29 1.84 -3.67 9.65
C ARG A 29 2.83 -2.55 9.35
N PRO A 30 2.69 -1.39 10.01
CA PRO A 30 3.71 -0.36 9.96
C PRO A 30 5.03 -0.88 10.55
N SER A 31 6.16 -0.35 10.07
CA SER A 31 7.46 -0.63 10.67
C SER A 31 7.49 -0.12 12.11
N ALA A 32 8.08 -0.91 13.02
CA ALA A 32 8.20 -0.56 14.45
C ALA A 32 8.88 0.80 14.70
N ALA A 33 9.68 1.29 13.76
CA ALA A 33 10.36 2.58 13.85
C ALA A 33 9.40 3.78 13.80
N VAL A 34 8.25 3.64 13.11
CA VAL A 34 7.21 4.70 13.05
C VAL A 34 6.46 4.78 14.37
N LEU A 35 6.16 3.65 14.99
CA LEU A 35 5.50 3.59 16.30
C LEU A 35 6.32 4.24 17.42
N SER A 36 7.65 4.15 17.37
CA SER A 36 8.53 4.73 18.42
C SER A 36 8.64 6.26 18.36
N LYS A 37 8.49 6.86 17.18
CA LYS A 37 8.52 8.33 17.01
C LYS A 37 7.24 9.01 17.49
N LEU A 38 6.10 8.33 17.44
CA LEU A 38 4.80 8.81 17.92
C LEU A 38 4.66 8.71 19.45
N SER A 39 5.41 7.81 20.11
CA SER A 39 5.42 7.65 21.56
C SER A 39 6.03 8.82 22.32
N GLY A 40 6.62 9.78 21.67
CA GLY A 40 7.48 10.81 22.30
C GLY A 40 6.92 12.22 22.42
N ARG A 41 5.75 12.60 21.87
CA ARG A 41 5.22 13.97 22.08
C ARG A 41 3.73 14.08 21.76
N HIS A 42 2.97 14.44 22.82
CA HIS A 42 1.60 14.95 22.80
C HIS A 42 0.51 14.03 22.25
N LEU A 43 -0.05 13.23 23.14
CA LEU A 43 -1.44 12.79 23.03
C LEU A 43 -2.34 14.04 22.96
N SER A 44 -2.58 14.53 21.77
CA SER A 44 -3.55 15.61 21.57
C SER A 44 -4.94 15.04 21.86
N GLY A 45 -5.63 15.63 22.83
CA GLY A 45 -7.00 15.25 23.23
C GLY A 45 -8.04 15.58 22.17
N VAL A 46 -7.83 15.18 20.90
CA VAL A 46 -8.81 15.35 19.84
C VAL A 46 -9.80 14.18 19.94
N ARG A 47 -11.00 14.45 20.45
CA ARG A 47 -12.16 13.56 20.35
C ARG A 47 -12.55 13.46 18.87
N GLY A 48 -12.07 12.42 18.17
CA GLY A 48 -12.45 12.06 16.81
C GLY A 48 -13.15 10.69 16.78
N ARG A 49 -14.01 10.47 15.81
CA ARG A 49 -14.55 9.14 15.46
C ARG A 49 -13.38 8.19 15.19
N GLY A 50 -13.37 7.00 15.84
CA GLY A 50 -12.42 5.93 15.53
C GLY A 50 -11.28 5.79 16.54
N MET A 51 -11.55 5.92 17.86
CA MET A 51 -10.59 5.52 18.88
C MET A 51 -11.01 4.15 19.43
N ASP A 52 -10.28 3.10 19.05
CA ASP A 52 -10.45 1.80 19.66
C ASP A 52 -9.68 1.69 20.96
N PHE A 53 -10.34 1.11 21.98
CA PHE A 53 -9.70 0.81 23.23
C PHE A 53 -8.56 -0.22 23.00
N SER A 54 -7.34 0.17 23.34
CA SER A 54 -6.15 -0.70 23.18
C SER A 54 -5.86 -1.46 24.46
N GLU A 55 -5.56 -0.73 25.53
CA GLU A 55 -5.17 -1.33 26.81
C GLU A 55 -5.40 -0.37 27.98
N MET A 56 -5.30 -0.92 29.20
CA MET A 56 -5.23 -0.13 30.42
C MET A 56 -3.81 -0.16 30.97
N LYS A 57 -3.24 1.02 31.23
CA LYS A 57 -1.99 1.14 31.98
C LYS A 57 -2.22 1.82 33.33
N GLN A 58 -1.36 1.57 34.28
CA GLN A 58 -1.34 2.32 35.54
C GLN A 58 -0.98 3.77 35.24
N TYR A 59 -1.71 4.72 35.83
CA TYR A 59 -1.44 6.16 35.69
C TYR A 59 -0.04 6.51 36.16
N VAL A 60 0.66 7.30 35.38
CA VAL A 60 1.95 7.89 35.73
C VAL A 60 1.81 9.40 35.62
N GLN A 61 2.50 10.16 36.49
CA GLN A 61 2.47 11.60 36.49
C GLN A 61 2.85 12.15 35.11
N GLY A 62 1.92 12.92 34.49
CA GLY A 62 2.02 13.41 33.10
C GLY A 62 1.05 12.76 32.12
N ASP A 63 0.36 11.68 32.50
CA ASP A 63 -0.72 11.12 31.70
C ASP A 63 -2.00 11.99 31.77
N ASP A 64 -2.82 11.96 30.70
CA ASP A 64 -4.06 12.73 30.65
C ASP A 64 -5.10 12.16 31.64
N THR A 65 -5.41 12.93 32.65
CA THR A 65 -6.37 12.60 33.71
C THR A 65 -7.81 12.37 33.22
N ARG A 66 -8.14 12.87 32.00
CA ARG A 66 -9.47 12.69 31.38
C ARG A 66 -9.73 11.26 30.95
N ASN A 67 -8.66 10.49 30.74
CA ASN A 67 -8.71 9.09 30.33
C ASN A 67 -8.66 8.12 31.50
N ILE A 68 -8.73 8.59 32.75
CA ILE A 68 -8.75 7.72 33.93
C ILE A 68 -10.05 6.90 33.95
N ASP A 69 -9.88 5.56 34.02
CA ASP A 69 -10.99 4.64 34.26
C ASP A 69 -11.30 4.57 35.76
N TRP A 70 -12.27 5.36 36.19
CA TRP A 70 -12.69 5.40 37.61
C TRP A 70 -13.25 4.07 38.09
N LYS A 71 -13.81 3.23 37.22
CA LYS A 71 -14.34 1.91 37.57
C LYS A 71 -13.19 0.93 37.87
N ALA A 72 -12.16 0.91 37.02
CA ALA A 72 -10.96 0.11 37.25
C ALA A 72 -10.19 0.62 38.46
N THR A 73 -10.03 1.94 38.62
CA THR A 73 -9.38 2.60 39.76
C THR A 73 -10.03 2.19 41.09
N ARG A 74 -11.38 2.23 41.14
CA ARG A 74 -12.11 1.83 42.35
C ARG A 74 -11.89 0.36 42.72
N ARG A 75 -11.76 -0.53 41.71
CA ARG A 75 -11.60 -1.99 41.95
C ARG A 75 -10.18 -2.32 42.39
N THR A 76 -9.18 -1.62 41.88
CA THR A 76 -7.75 -1.95 42.07
C THR A 76 -7.08 -1.11 43.16
N GLY A 77 -7.71 -0.02 43.59
CA GLY A 77 -7.13 0.95 44.51
C GLY A 77 -6.02 1.83 43.93
N LYS A 78 -5.71 1.68 42.62
CA LYS A 78 -4.69 2.45 41.90
C LYS A 78 -5.29 3.08 40.66
N PRO A 79 -4.92 4.30 40.28
CA PRO A 79 -5.46 4.96 39.10
C PRO A 79 -4.98 4.26 37.84
N TYR A 80 -5.91 3.93 36.93
CA TYR A 80 -5.64 3.36 35.61
C TYR A 80 -6.15 4.29 34.53
N VAL A 81 -5.36 4.41 33.44
CA VAL A 81 -5.66 5.21 32.27
C VAL A 81 -5.98 4.29 31.09
N ARG A 82 -7.05 4.58 30.37
CA ARG A 82 -7.37 3.94 29.10
C ARG A 82 -6.47 4.49 28.02
N ILE A 83 -5.75 3.60 27.33
CA ILE A 83 -5.03 3.92 26.11
C ILE A 83 -5.95 3.59 24.94
N TYR A 84 -6.10 4.55 24.05
CA TYR A 84 -6.84 4.39 22.81
C TYR A 84 -5.84 4.41 21.66
N ASN A 85 -5.99 3.49 20.71
CA ASN A 85 -5.33 3.59 19.43
C ASN A 85 -6.22 4.42 18.50
N GLU A 86 -5.64 5.44 17.89
CA GLU A 86 -6.32 6.18 16.83
C GLU A 86 -6.27 5.31 15.57
N GLU A 87 -7.43 4.75 15.17
CA GLU A 87 -7.58 4.18 13.83
C GLU A 87 -7.48 5.31 12.82
N ARG A 88 -6.35 5.48 12.21
CA ARG A 88 -6.19 6.36 11.05
C ARG A 88 -6.28 5.54 9.80
N ASP A 89 -7.27 5.85 8.97
CA ASP A 89 -7.29 5.41 7.57
C ASP A 89 -6.00 5.90 6.91
N ARG A 90 -5.00 5.05 6.76
CA ARG A 90 -3.78 5.42 6.05
C ARG A 90 -3.96 5.23 4.55
N ASN A 91 -3.20 5.94 3.75
CA ASN A 91 -3.16 5.67 2.34
C ASN A 91 -2.16 4.55 2.06
N VAL A 92 -2.58 3.60 1.24
CA VAL A 92 -1.75 2.55 0.67
C VAL A 92 -1.55 2.88 -0.81
N TRP A 93 -0.33 3.22 -1.18
CA TRP A 93 0.05 3.59 -2.52
C TRP A 93 0.71 2.41 -3.22
N LEU A 94 0.14 1.98 -4.33
CA LEU A 94 0.68 0.91 -5.16
C LEU A 94 1.39 1.54 -6.36
N VAL A 95 2.68 1.28 -6.53
CA VAL A 95 3.47 1.67 -7.71
C VAL A 95 3.73 0.42 -8.51
N ILE A 96 3.05 0.30 -9.66
CA ILE A 96 2.93 -0.97 -10.38
C ILE A 96 3.58 -0.84 -11.75
N SER A 97 4.59 -1.66 -11.99
CA SER A 97 5.30 -1.73 -13.25
C SER A 97 4.59 -2.65 -14.24
N GLN A 98 4.27 -2.12 -15.41
CA GLN A 98 3.85 -2.84 -16.62
C GLN A 98 4.80 -2.49 -17.78
N MET A 99 6.11 -2.47 -17.49
CA MET A 99 7.15 -2.21 -18.48
C MET A 99 7.40 -3.45 -19.36
N ASN A 100 7.94 -3.23 -20.58
CA ASN A 100 8.30 -4.32 -21.48
C ASN A 100 9.27 -5.34 -20.86
N SER A 101 10.18 -4.89 -19.97
CA SER A 101 11.07 -5.76 -19.20
C SER A 101 10.33 -6.77 -18.31
N MET A 102 9.07 -6.47 -17.96
CA MET A 102 8.20 -7.36 -17.19
C MET A 102 7.47 -8.39 -18.05
N PHE A 103 7.52 -8.25 -19.40
CA PHE A 103 6.94 -9.21 -20.32
C PHE A 103 7.92 -10.36 -20.55
N PHE A 104 8.24 -11.06 -19.48
CA PHE A 104 9.13 -12.20 -19.43
C PHE A 104 8.60 -13.22 -18.43
N GLY A 105 8.64 -14.50 -18.80
CA GLY A 105 8.26 -15.61 -17.93
C GLY A 105 9.01 -16.86 -18.33
N SER A 106 9.44 -17.67 -17.35
CA SER A 106 10.21 -18.88 -17.59
C SER A 106 9.40 -20.16 -17.50
N LYS A 107 8.25 -20.16 -16.81
CA LYS A 107 7.44 -21.37 -16.59
C LYS A 107 5.93 -21.10 -16.64
N GLU A 108 5.35 -20.54 -15.58
CA GLU A 108 3.90 -20.50 -15.38
C GLU A 108 3.26 -19.20 -15.86
N ARG A 109 3.92 -18.06 -15.61
CA ARG A 109 3.36 -16.74 -15.91
C ARG A 109 4.42 -15.68 -16.15
N MET A 110 4.04 -14.61 -16.84
CA MET A 110 4.88 -13.45 -17.05
C MET A 110 5.06 -12.66 -15.74
N LYS A 111 6.19 -11.96 -15.58
CA LYS A 111 6.44 -11.06 -14.45
C LYS A 111 5.36 -9.98 -14.34
N SER A 112 4.90 -9.44 -15.47
CA SER A 112 3.81 -8.44 -15.53
C SER A 112 2.51 -8.96 -14.94
N VAL A 113 2.16 -10.24 -15.17
CA VAL A 113 0.99 -10.90 -14.58
C VAL A 113 1.19 -11.07 -13.07
N SER A 114 2.39 -11.51 -12.64
CA SER A 114 2.71 -11.65 -11.22
C SER A 114 2.65 -10.31 -10.48
N ALA A 115 3.10 -9.22 -11.13
CA ALA A 115 2.99 -7.87 -10.59
C ALA A 115 1.52 -7.42 -10.45
N ALA A 116 0.67 -7.73 -11.44
CA ALA A 116 -0.76 -7.43 -11.42
C ALA A 116 -1.48 -8.18 -10.28
N HIS A 117 -1.19 -9.48 -10.10
CA HIS A 117 -1.73 -10.29 -9.00
C HIS A 117 -1.30 -9.74 -7.63
N THR A 118 -0.03 -9.39 -7.49
CA THR A 118 0.49 -8.79 -6.26
C THR A 118 -0.21 -7.47 -5.95
N ALA A 119 -0.39 -6.61 -6.96
CA ALA A 119 -1.11 -5.35 -6.81
C ALA A 119 -2.56 -5.56 -6.36
N ALA A 120 -3.26 -6.53 -6.97
CA ALA A 120 -4.64 -6.89 -6.57
C ALA A 120 -4.69 -7.37 -5.12
N LEU A 121 -3.75 -8.24 -4.72
CA LEU A 121 -3.68 -8.76 -3.36
C LEU A 121 -3.52 -7.64 -2.32
N PHE A 122 -2.59 -6.71 -2.54
CA PHE A 122 -2.38 -5.56 -1.65
C PHE A 122 -3.57 -4.60 -1.66
N ALA A 123 -4.14 -4.29 -2.84
CA ALA A 123 -5.28 -3.39 -2.97
C ALA A 123 -6.50 -3.88 -2.18
N PHE A 124 -6.87 -5.16 -2.37
CA PHE A 124 -8.02 -5.72 -1.67
C PHE A 124 -7.74 -5.96 -0.18
N LYS A 125 -6.47 -6.23 0.20
CA LYS A 125 -6.13 -6.30 1.63
C LYS A 125 -6.23 -4.95 2.31
N ALA A 126 -5.77 -3.88 1.67
CA ALA A 126 -5.89 -2.53 2.19
C ALA A 126 -7.35 -2.11 2.35
N LEU A 127 -8.24 -2.42 1.38
CA LEU A 127 -9.68 -2.17 1.53
C LEU A 127 -10.31 -2.97 2.68
N GLU A 128 -9.89 -4.22 2.88
CA GLU A 128 -10.38 -5.07 3.97
C GLU A 128 -10.02 -4.50 5.35
N THR A 129 -8.85 -3.87 5.47
CA THR A 129 -8.41 -3.22 6.71
C THR A 129 -8.91 -1.79 6.89
N GLY A 130 -9.76 -1.28 5.97
CA GLY A 130 -10.31 0.07 6.03
C GLY A 130 -9.38 1.15 5.46
N ASP A 131 -8.21 0.79 4.95
CA ASP A 131 -7.24 1.72 4.37
C ASP A 131 -7.72 2.29 3.01
N ARG A 132 -7.12 3.41 2.60
CA ARG A 132 -7.41 4.08 1.33
C ARG A 132 -6.39 3.65 0.28
N VAL A 133 -6.83 3.14 -0.86
CA VAL A 133 -5.95 2.65 -1.93
C VAL A 133 -5.79 3.71 -3.01
N GLY A 134 -4.55 4.09 -3.28
CA GLY A 134 -4.14 4.86 -4.44
C GLY A 134 -3.13 4.07 -5.27
N ALA A 135 -2.94 4.44 -6.52
CA ALA A 135 -1.99 3.75 -7.39
C ALA A 135 -1.31 4.67 -8.40
N VAL A 136 -0.12 4.27 -8.79
CA VAL A 136 0.57 4.73 -9.98
C VAL A 136 0.88 3.50 -10.83
N VAL A 137 0.22 3.36 -11.98
CA VAL A 137 0.47 2.28 -12.95
C VAL A 137 1.27 2.87 -14.09
N TYR A 138 2.41 2.28 -14.42
CA TYR A 138 3.29 2.81 -15.44
C TYR A 138 3.83 1.72 -16.37
N ASN A 139 4.02 2.10 -17.61
CA ASN A 139 4.71 1.31 -18.62
C ASN A 139 5.84 2.14 -19.28
N ASN A 140 6.32 1.73 -20.46
CA ASN A 140 7.38 2.43 -21.18
C ASN A 140 6.94 3.78 -21.79
N GLU A 141 5.63 4.03 -21.95
CA GLU A 141 5.09 5.16 -22.70
C GLU A 141 4.31 6.14 -21.82
N GLU A 142 3.63 5.63 -20.78
CA GLU A 142 2.71 6.43 -19.98
C GLU A 142 2.76 6.08 -18.47
N VAL A 143 2.33 7.04 -17.66
CA VAL A 143 2.11 6.93 -16.23
C VAL A 143 0.67 7.33 -15.93
N LYS A 144 -0.09 6.45 -15.28
CA LYS A 144 -1.46 6.70 -14.82
C LYS A 144 -1.53 6.75 -13.31
N PHE A 145 -2.15 7.78 -12.82
CA PHE A 145 -2.31 8.05 -11.40
C PHE A 145 -3.77 7.89 -10.95
N PHE A 146 -3.96 7.24 -9.80
CA PHE A 146 -5.24 7.08 -9.11
C PHE A 146 -5.15 7.60 -7.69
N LYS A 147 -6.00 8.57 -7.36
CA LYS A 147 -6.04 9.16 -6.02
C LYS A 147 -6.45 8.11 -4.98
N ALA A 148 -5.86 8.17 -3.78
CA ALA A 148 -6.21 7.28 -2.69
C ALA A 148 -7.67 7.43 -2.25
N SER A 149 -8.41 6.32 -2.21
CA SER A 149 -9.83 6.25 -1.85
C SER A 149 -10.16 4.90 -1.22
N SER A 150 -11.11 4.87 -0.28
CA SER A 150 -11.68 3.65 0.30
C SER A 150 -12.78 3.02 -0.57
N SER A 151 -13.04 3.58 -1.76
CA SER A 151 -14.06 3.08 -2.68
C SER A 151 -13.61 1.82 -3.41
N LYS A 152 -14.44 0.78 -3.42
CA LYS A 152 -14.24 -0.41 -4.25
C LYS A 152 -14.13 -0.06 -5.74
N ASN A 153 -14.92 0.92 -6.21
CA ASN A 153 -14.87 1.36 -7.61
C ASN A 153 -13.50 1.92 -7.98
N ASN A 154 -12.81 2.61 -7.07
CA ASN A 154 -11.45 3.08 -7.31
C ASN A 154 -10.49 1.90 -7.55
N VAL A 155 -10.58 0.83 -6.75
CA VAL A 155 -9.77 -0.37 -6.94
C VAL A 155 -10.11 -1.06 -8.27
N VAL A 156 -11.39 -1.13 -8.64
CA VAL A 156 -11.79 -1.67 -9.95
C VAL A 156 -11.16 -0.87 -11.09
N GLN A 157 -11.17 0.46 -11.02
CA GLN A 157 -10.51 1.32 -12.02
C GLN A 157 -9.00 1.08 -12.11
N ILE A 158 -8.34 0.90 -10.96
CA ILE A 158 -6.90 0.54 -10.91
C ILE A 158 -6.67 -0.81 -11.59
N MET A 159 -7.49 -1.83 -11.29
CA MET A 159 -7.36 -3.17 -11.90
C MET A 159 -7.61 -3.12 -13.42
N THR A 160 -8.60 -2.34 -13.86
CA THR A 160 -8.88 -2.14 -15.30
C THR A 160 -7.69 -1.49 -16.01
N GLU A 161 -7.03 -0.53 -15.37
CA GLU A 161 -5.85 0.11 -15.94
C GLU A 161 -4.64 -0.83 -15.98
N ILE A 162 -4.46 -1.67 -14.96
CA ILE A 162 -3.42 -2.70 -14.95
C ILE A 162 -3.64 -3.67 -16.11
N GLU A 163 -4.86 -4.18 -16.29
CA GLU A 163 -5.22 -5.05 -17.42
C GLU A 163 -4.93 -4.37 -18.75
N ARG A 164 -5.38 -3.11 -18.94
CA ARG A 164 -5.16 -2.36 -20.18
C ARG A 164 -3.67 -2.23 -20.50
N GLN A 165 -2.84 -1.82 -19.54
CA GLN A 165 -1.39 -1.69 -19.77
C GLN A 165 -0.71 -3.05 -19.96
N ASN A 166 -1.17 -4.10 -19.28
CA ASN A 166 -0.66 -5.45 -19.44
C ASN A 166 -0.88 -5.97 -20.86
N HIS A 167 -2.05 -5.70 -21.45
CA HIS A 167 -2.39 -6.10 -22.83
C HIS A 167 -1.66 -5.29 -23.91
N LEU A 168 -1.02 -4.17 -23.57
CA LEU A 168 -0.14 -3.42 -24.49
C LEU A 168 1.25 -4.05 -24.63
N LEU A 169 1.62 -4.95 -23.72
CA LEU A 169 2.94 -5.59 -23.72
C LEU A 169 3.09 -6.57 -24.89
N LYS A 170 4.26 -6.53 -25.56
CA LYS A 170 4.61 -7.38 -26.70
C LYS A 170 6.04 -7.83 -26.61
N ALA A 171 6.31 -9.06 -27.06
CA ALA A 171 7.64 -9.65 -27.02
C ALA A 171 8.70 -8.88 -27.85
N ASP A 172 8.27 -8.25 -28.94
CA ASP A 172 9.16 -7.58 -29.89
C ASP A 172 9.48 -6.13 -29.54
N ASN A 173 8.95 -5.63 -28.42
CA ASN A 173 9.12 -4.23 -28.04
C ASN A 173 10.43 -4.04 -27.25
N THR A 174 11.52 -3.69 -27.97
CA THR A 174 12.86 -3.46 -27.42
C THR A 174 13.04 -2.06 -26.79
N ASN A 175 11.99 -1.22 -26.76
CA ASN A 175 12.05 0.10 -26.13
C ASN A 175 12.27 0.00 -24.63
N ASN A 176 13.53 -0.04 -24.21
CA ASN A 176 13.95 0.06 -22.81
C ASN A 176 14.05 1.54 -22.41
N SER A 177 12.97 2.31 -22.51
CA SER A 177 12.95 3.68 -21.99
C SER A 177 13.12 3.63 -20.46
N LYS A 178 14.28 4.06 -19.99
CA LYS A 178 14.59 4.27 -18.58
C LYS A 178 13.91 5.58 -18.19
N GLY A 179 12.97 5.58 -17.28
CA GLY A 179 12.49 6.89 -16.80
C GLY A 179 11.13 6.90 -16.12
N ASN A 180 10.21 6.05 -16.51
CA ASN A 180 8.85 6.13 -16.00
C ASN A 180 8.73 5.76 -14.50
N LEU A 181 9.65 4.96 -13.93
CA LEU A 181 9.71 4.73 -12.49
C LEU A 181 10.07 6.02 -11.73
N SER A 182 11.10 6.76 -12.18
CA SER A 182 11.51 8.01 -11.53
C SER A 182 10.39 9.05 -11.59
N GLU A 183 9.69 9.18 -12.72
CA GLU A 183 8.52 10.05 -12.86
C GLU A 183 7.38 9.62 -11.96
N SER A 184 7.05 8.32 -11.91
CA SER A 184 6.04 7.74 -11.04
C SER A 184 6.31 8.06 -9.57
N LEU A 185 7.56 7.90 -9.12
CA LEU A 185 7.99 8.19 -7.76
C LEU A 185 8.02 9.69 -7.46
N LYS A 186 8.34 10.53 -8.45
CA LYS A 186 8.25 12.00 -8.34
C LYS A 186 6.81 12.44 -8.08
N ILE A 187 5.86 11.93 -8.86
CA ILE A 187 4.42 12.18 -8.66
C ILE A 187 4.02 11.72 -7.24
N LEU A 188 4.37 10.49 -6.87
CA LEU A 188 4.03 9.95 -5.57
C LEU A 188 4.63 10.75 -4.42
N SER A 189 5.89 11.21 -4.55
CA SER A 189 6.57 11.99 -3.50
C SER A 189 5.90 13.34 -3.20
N SER A 190 5.07 13.85 -4.11
CA SER A 190 4.25 15.06 -3.90
C SER A 190 2.89 14.77 -3.25
N LEU A 191 2.44 13.54 -3.28
CA LEU A 191 1.09 13.11 -2.87
C LEU A 191 1.09 12.30 -1.57
N ALA A 192 2.12 11.49 -1.36
CA ALA A 192 2.29 10.71 -0.14
C ALA A 192 2.45 11.66 1.06
N LYS A 193 1.61 11.46 2.06
CA LYS A 193 1.65 12.19 3.33
C LYS A 193 2.59 11.46 4.30
N HIS A 194 2.59 11.89 5.56
CA HIS A 194 3.26 11.15 6.63
C HIS A 194 2.44 9.92 7.02
N ASP A 195 3.13 8.83 7.34
CA ASP A 195 2.56 7.56 7.80
C ASP A 195 1.77 6.77 6.74
N ASP A 196 1.95 7.10 5.44
CA ASP A 196 1.41 6.30 4.34
C ASP A 196 2.24 5.02 4.13
N LEU A 197 1.65 4.00 3.53
CA LEU A 197 2.35 2.82 3.04
C LEU A 197 2.54 2.92 1.53
N VAL A 198 3.76 2.72 1.07
CA VAL A 198 4.10 2.65 -0.36
C VAL A 198 4.57 1.26 -0.70
N VAL A 199 3.92 0.61 -1.66
CA VAL A 199 4.30 -0.72 -2.16
C VAL A 199 4.78 -0.57 -3.60
N LEU A 200 6.08 -0.79 -3.80
CA LEU A 200 6.73 -0.77 -5.11
C LEU A 200 6.72 -2.18 -5.68
N ILE A 201 6.06 -2.39 -6.82
CA ILE A 201 5.88 -3.71 -7.43
C ILE A 201 6.50 -3.69 -8.84
N GLY A 202 7.58 -4.43 -9.03
CA GLY A 202 8.25 -4.45 -10.33
C GLY A 202 9.62 -5.12 -10.34
N ASP A 203 10.38 -4.88 -11.41
CA ASP A 203 11.75 -5.39 -11.57
C ASP A 203 12.76 -4.37 -11.02
N ALA A 204 13.73 -4.84 -10.23
CA ALA A 204 14.82 -4.01 -9.72
C ALA A 204 15.67 -3.34 -10.83
N ARG A 205 15.65 -3.87 -12.05
CA ARG A 205 16.37 -3.30 -13.20
C ARG A 205 15.87 -1.91 -13.62
N ALA A 206 14.63 -1.56 -13.25
CA ALA A 206 14.08 -0.23 -13.52
C ALA A 206 14.64 0.84 -12.59
N MET A 207 15.36 0.47 -11.53
CA MET A 207 15.91 1.40 -10.55
C MET A 207 17.13 2.14 -11.13
N ASP A 208 17.09 3.46 -11.01
CA ASP A 208 18.19 4.36 -11.31
C ASP A 208 18.47 5.28 -10.11
N GLU A 209 19.48 6.15 -10.21
CA GLU A 209 19.79 7.08 -9.13
C GLU A 209 18.66 8.07 -8.84
N GLY A 210 17.86 8.44 -9.85
CA GLY A 210 16.70 9.31 -9.70
C GLY A 210 15.62 8.67 -8.86
N SER A 211 15.26 7.43 -9.19
CA SER A 211 14.28 6.63 -8.43
C SER A 211 14.76 6.35 -7.01
N ALA A 212 16.05 6.02 -6.83
CA ALA A 212 16.63 5.79 -5.50
C ALA A 212 16.50 7.03 -4.60
N ARG A 213 16.77 8.24 -5.11
CA ARG A 213 16.59 9.51 -4.36
C ARG A 213 15.12 9.74 -3.97
N HIS A 214 14.18 9.48 -4.86
CA HIS A 214 12.75 9.61 -4.55
C HIS A 214 12.30 8.59 -3.49
N ILE A 215 12.75 7.32 -3.58
CA ILE A 215 12.45 6.28 -2.58
C ILE A 215 12.99 6.70 -1.21
N THR A 216 14.24 7.18 -1.13
CA THR A 216 14.82 7.65 0.13
C THR A 216 14.01 8.79 0.75
N ARG A 217 13.55 9.75 -0.08
CA ARG A 217 12.70 10.85 0.38
C ARG A 217 11.35 10.38 0.89
N ILE A 218 10.71 9.45 0.19
CA ILE A 218 9.42 8.88 0.59
C ILE A 218 9.59 8.10 1.89
N ASN A 219 10.62 7.26 2.00
CA ASN A 219 10.88 6.43 3.18
C ASN A 219 11.26 7.22 4.43
N ALA A 220 11.62 8.49 4.31
CA ALA A 220 11.90 9.35 5.46
C ALA A 220 10.67 9.57 6.36
N HIS A 221 9.46 9.48 5.80
CA HIS A 221 8.20 9.79 6.49
C HIS A 221 7.11 8.74 6.26
N ASN A 222 7.39 7.69 5.51
CA ASN A 222 6.43 6.66 5.12
C ASN A 222 7.07 5.27 5.21
N ASP A 223 6.24 4.24 5.28
CA ASP A 223 6.70 2.85 5.14
C ASP A 223 6.82 2.50 3.65
N VAL A 224 7.96 1.95 3.23
CA VAL A 224 8.17 1.52 1.84
C VAL A 224 8.46 0.03 1.80
N ILE A 225 7.67 -0.70 1.02
CA ILE A 225 7.84 -2.13 0.74
C ILE A 225 8.19 -2.30 -0.74
N GLY A 226 9.32 -2.92 -1.03
CA GLY A 226 9.69 -3.34 -2.38
C GLY A 226 9.31 -4.81 -2.62
N VAL A 227 8.49 -5.07 -3.65
CA VAL A 227 8.18 -6.42 -4.13
C VAL A 227 8.85 -6.60 -5.48
N ILE A 228 9.95 -7.34 -5.47
CA ILE A 228 10.74 -7.63 -6.67
C ILE A 228 10.18 -8.91 -7.30
N ILE A 229 9.83 -8.81 -8.58
CA ILE A 229 9.25 -9.89 -9.37
C ILE A 229 10.33 -10.46 -10.33
#